data_024a572f089111801a0e28ec85c912ad
#
_entry.id   024a572f089111801a0e28ec85c912ad
#
_cell.length_a   1.000
_cell.length_b   1.000
_cell.length_c   1.000
_cell.angle_alpha   90.00
_cell.angle_beta   90.00
_cell.angle_gamma   90.00
#
_symmetry.space_group_name_H-M   'P 1'
#
loop_
_entity.id
_entity.type
_entity.pdbx_description
1 polymer ?
#
loop_
_entity_poly.entity_id
_entity_poly.type
_entity_poly.pdbx_seq_one_letter_code
_entity_poly.pdbx_strand_id
1 'polypeptide(L)'
;MAIDQNDKRGLQRPGTAESDFNELQYSIEQYLNNEVETAWIGRIDGCSTEGSGPTGTADVTPMTAQSDAEGQALPMVSVPALPHTRLQAGKVGIIINPVPGDRVVCVSCKGDISTINRGTDSPQRPGSFRTFDQSDSVIVGTLHTEEPTTYIQLAQDETIYIKADRKSVV
;
A
#
# COMPACT_ATOMS: atom_id res chain seq x y z
N MET A 1 -24.45 19.75 25.37
CA MET A 1 -24.56 19.70 23.92
C MET A 1 -23.43 18.78 23.44
N ALA A 2 -23.74 17.56 23.06
CA ALA A 2 -22.71 16.63 22.61
C ALA A 2 -22.25 17.10 21.22
N ILE A 3 -20.96 17.40 21.08
CA ILE A 3 -20.34 17.72 19.81
C ILE A 3 -20.33 16.41 19.00
N ASP A 4 -21.08 16.37 17.91
CA ASP A 4 -21.10 15.25 16.98
C ASP A 4 -19.67 15.05 16.45
N GLN A 5 -19.08 13.90 16.75
CA GLN A 5 -17.72 13.58 16.30
C GLN A 5 -17.61 13.46 14.77
N ASN A 6 -18.73 13.53 14.07
CA ASN A 6 -18.80 13.47 12.62
C ASN A 6 -18.71 14.86 11.96
N ASP A 7 -18.65 15.94 12.73
CA ASP A 7 -18.56 17.31 12.22
C ASP A 7 -17.10 17.77 12.08
N LYS A 8 -16.26 16.91 11.53
CA LYS A 8 -14.87 17.21 11.15
C LYS A 8 -14.78 17.94 9.81
N ARG A 9 -15.75 18.77 9.53
CA ARG A 9 -15.74 19.61 8.36
C ARG A 9 -14.75 20.74 8.54
N GLY A 10 -13.80 20.83 7.64
CA GLY A 10 -12.86 21.92 7.58
C GLY A 10 -11.73 21.89 8.60
N LEU A 11 -11.49 20.72 9.23
CA LEU A 11 -10.21 20.42 9.89
C LEU A 11 -9.87 21.25 11.13
N GLN A 12 -10.50 22.40 11.39
CA GLN A 12 -10.27 23.20 12.59
C GLN A 12 -11.17 22.71 13.73
N ARG A 13 -10.55 22.38 14.84
CA ARG A 13 -11.28 22.09 16.09
C ARG A 13 -11.68 23.40 16.75
N PRO A 14 -12.81 23.45 17.48
CA PRO A 14 -13.07 24.55 18.39
C PRO A 14 -11.86 24.73 19.32
N GLY A 15 -11.33 25.93 19.40
CA GLY A 15 -10.14 26.22 20.21
C GLY A 15 -8.80 26.25 19.44
N THR A 16 -8.76 25.87 18.16
CA THR A 16 -7.52 25.95 17.37
C THR A 16 -6.96 27.38 17.32
N ALA A 17 -7.80 28.38 17.22
CA ALA A 17 -7.42 29.79 17.16
C ALA A 17 -7.32 30.48 18.54
N GLU A 18 -7.42 29.75 19.65
CA GLU A 18 -7.40 30.34 21.00
C GLU A 18 -5.99 30.63 21.51
N SER A 19 -4.96 30.03 20.92
CA SER A 19 -3.56 30.32 21.28
C SER A 19 -2.61 29.93 20.14
N ASP A 20 -1.46 30.60 20.09
CA ASP A 20 -0.38 30.32 19.12
C ASP A 20 0.09 28.84 19.19
N PHE A 21 0.05 28.26 20.39
CA PHE A 21 0.40 26.86 20.61
C PHE A 21 -0.60 25.90 19.94
N ASN A 22 -1.91 26.17 20.08
CA ASN A 22 -2.95 25.37 19.47
C ASN A 22 -2.91 25.48 17.94
N GLU A 23 -2.61 26.66 17.41
CA GLU A 23 -2.45 26.90 16.00
C GLU A 23 -1.23 26.16 15.43
N LEU A 24 -0.11 26.17 16.13
CA LEU A 24 1.09 25.42 15.78
C LEU A 24 0.83 23.90 15.80
N GLN A 25 0.19 23.42 16.87
CA GLN A 25 -0.18 22.00 16.97
C GLN A 25 -1.07 21.57 15.83
N TYR A 26 -2.09 22.36 15.51
CA TYR A 26 -2.96 22.11 14.38
C TYR A 26 -2.19 22.07 13.06
N SER A 27 -1.27 23.00 12.82
CA SER A 27 -0.44 23.04 11.62
C SER A 27 0.44 21.78 11.48
N ILE A 28 1.00 21.29 12.59
CA ILE A 28 1.78 20.04 12.63
C ILE A 28 0.87 18.84 12.34
N GLU A 29 -0.31 18.77 12.96
CA GLU A 29 -1.29 17.70 12.71
C GLU A 29 -1.72 17.66 11.23
N GLN A 30 -1.94 18.84 10.63
CA GLN A 30 -2.28 18.93 9.21
C GLN A 30 -1.14 18.44 8.30
N TYR A 31 0.08 18.87 8.61
CA TYR A 31 1.25 18.42 7.86
C TYR A 31 1.40 16.89 7.93
N LEU A 32 1.34 16.33 9.14
CA LEU A 32 1.47 14.88 9.32
C LEU A 32 0.35 14.10 8.62
N ASN A 33 -0.87 14.58 8.65
CA ASN A 33 -2.01 13.89 8.06
C ASN A 33 -2.04 13.96 6.53
N ASN A 34 -1.48 15.01 5.94
CA ASN A 34 -1.54 15.23 4.50
C ASN A 34 -0.28 14.81 3.76
N GLU A 35 0.89 14.86 4.43
CA GLU A 35 2.18 14.67 3.79
C GLU A 35 2.89 13.36 4.20
N VAL A 36 2.41 12.68 5.27
CA VAL A 36 3.08 11.49 5.78
C VAL A 36 2.19 10.27 5.60
N GLU A 37 2.32 9.62 4.46
CA GLU A 37 1.72 8.32 4.23
C GLU A 37 2.71 7.20 4.55
N THR A 38 2.35 6.31 5.48
CA THR A 38 3.20 5.20 5.90
C THR A 38 2.78 3.87 5.29
N ALA A 39 1.49 3.58 5.32
CA ALA A 39 0.90 2.39 4.73
C ALA A 39 -0.54 2.66 4.33
N TRP A 40 -0.96 2.09 3.22
CA TRP A 40 -2.30 2.27 2.68
C TRP A 40 -2.79 0.99 1.99
N ILE A 41 -4.10 0.90 1.82
CA ILE A 41 -4.75 -0.22 1.15
C ILE A 41 -5.13 0.22 -0.25
N GLY A 42 -4.75 -0.59 -1.23
CA GLY A 42 -5.10 -0.36 -2.62
C GLY A 42 -5.73 -1.56 -3.30
N ARG A 43 -6.31 -1.32 -4.46
CA ARG A 43 -6.78 -2.35 -5.38
C ARG A 43 -5.92 -2.36 -6.62
N ILE A 44 -5.51 -3.53 -7.06
CA ILE A 44 -4.75 -3.69 -8.30
C ILE A 44 -5.67 -3.49 -9.51
N ASP A 45 -5.27 -2.60 -10.39
CA ASP A 45 -5.94 -2.35 -11.66
C ASP A 45 -5.27 -3.10 -12.81
N GLY A 46 -3.96 -3.23 -12.77
CA GLY A 46 -3.15 -3.96 -13.75
C GLY A 46 -1.84 -4.43 -13.16
N CYS A 47 -1.26 -5.47 -13.71
CA CYS A 47 0.08 -5.89 -13.32
C CYS A 47 0.88 -6.41 -14.51
N SER A 48 2.21 -6.20 -14.46
CA SER A 48 3.16 -6.61 -15.49
C SER A 48 3.89 -7.91 -15.15
N THR A 49 3.44 -8.63 -14.12
CA THR A 49 4.14 -9.83 -13.63
C THR A 49 3.66 -11.06 -14.37
N GLU A 50 4.59 -11.82 -14.95
CA GLU A 50 4.31 -13.10 -15.58
C GLU A 50 5.22 -14.21 -15.02
N GLY A 51 4.59 -15.32 -14.64
CA GLY A 51 5.25 -16.57 -14.28
C GLY A 51 6.33 -16.45 -13.21
N SER A 52 7.40 -17.23 -13.35
CA SER A 52 8.56 -17.27 -12.46
C SER A 52 9.63 -16.21 -12.77
N GLY A 53 9.35 -15.33 -13.72
CA GLY A 53 10.23 -14.22 -14.06
C GLY A 53 10.52 -13.30 -12.86
N PRO A 54 11.31 -12.29 -13.07
CA PRO A 54 11.55 -11.29 -12.03
C PRO A 54 10.24 -10.65 -11.53
N THR A 55 10.21 -10.17 -10.28
CA THR A 55 9.07 -9.41 -9.77
C THR A 55 8.75 -8.25 -10.70
N GLY A 56 7.50 -8.16 -11.13
CA GLY A 56 7.00 -7.07 -11.93
C GLY A 56 6.55 -5.89 -11.08
N THR A 57 5.79 -5.03 -11.71
CA THR A 57 5.13 -3.90 -11.09
C THR A 57 3.62 -4.03 -11.27
N ALA A 58 2.87 -3.34 -10.43
CA ALA A 58 1.42 -3.26 -10.55
C ALA A 58 0.94 -1.81 -10.44
N ASP A 59 -0.15 -1.51 -11.12
CA ASP A 59 -0.86 -0.24 -11.01
C ASP A 59 -1.93 -0.41 -9.92
N VAL A 60 -1.96 0.50 -8.96
CA VAL A 60 -2.77 0.35 -7.75
C VAL A 60 -3.58 1.61 -7.48
N THR A 61 -4.90 1.49 -7.39
CA THR A 61 -5.78 2.58 -6.95
C THR A 61 -5.96 2.52 -5.43
N PRO A 62 -5.63 3.60 -4.69
CA PRO A 62 -5.89 3.69 -3.27
C PRO A 62 -7.38 3.50 -2.94
N MET A 63 -7.69 2.73 -1.89
CA MET A 63 -9.06 2.47 -1.47
C MET A 63 -9.55 3.42 -0.37
N THR A 64 -8.64 4.17 0.24
CA THR A 64 -8.99 5.23 1.19
C THR A 64 -9.07 6.54 0.42
N ALA A 65 -10.27 7.00 0.15
CA ALA A 65 -10.52 8.24 -0.57
C ALA A 65 -10.51 9.45 0.37
N GLN A 66 -10.05 10.58 -0.16
CA GLN A 66 -10.29 11.87 0.46
C GLN A 66 -11.78 12.24 0.32
N SER A 67 -12.28 13.03 1.25
CA SER A 67 -13.67 13.51 1.22
C SER A 67 -13.69 14.99 0.88
N ASP A 68 -14.70 15.40 0.09
CA ASP A 68 -15.02 16.82 -0.10
C ASP A 68 -15.66 17.42 1.16
N ALA A 69 -16.04 18.71 1.09
CA ALA A 69 -16.68 19.43 2.20
C ALA A 69 -18.06 18.86 2.55
N GLU A 70 -18.70 18.19 1.63
CA GLU A 70 -20.02 17.55 1.77
C GLU A 70 -19.90 16.10 2.28
N GLY A 71 -18.67 15.59 2.45
CA GLY A 71 -18.38 14.23 2.92
C GLY A 71 -18.48 13.16 1.84
N GLN A 72 -18.50 13.56 0.56
CA GLN A 72 -18.45 12.61 -0.56
C GLN A 72 -17.02 12.18 -0.84
N ALA A 73 -16.83 10.91 -1.17
CA ALA A 73 -15.52 10.39 -1.54
C ALA A 73 -15.07 10.96 -2.89
N LEU A 74 -13.89 11.56 -2.92
CA LEU A 74 -13.27 12.01 -4.16
C LEU A 74 -12.71 10.81 -4.94
N PRO A 75 -12.77 10.86 -6.29
CA PRO A 75 -12.17 9.81 -7.12
C PRO A 75 -10.65 9.77 -6.90
N MET A 76 -10.13 8.58 -6.64
CA MET A 76 -8.69 8.37 -6.50
C MET A 76 -8.07 8.00 -7.84
N VAL A 77 -6.85 8.47 -8.05
CA VAL A 77 -6.05 8.18 -9.25
C VAL A 77 -5.20 6.95 -9.00
N SER A 78 -5.07 6.09 -10.00
CA SER A 78 -4.19 4.92 -9.92
C SER A 78 -2.72 5.35 -9.87
N VAL A 79 -1.98 4.75 -8.95
CA VAL A 79 -0.54 4.92 -8.80
C VAL A 79 0.15 3.86 -9.65
N PRO A 80 0.89 4.25 -10.69
CA PRO A 80 1.44 3.29 -11.63
C PRO A 80 2.72 2.64 -11.15
N ALA A 81 2.97 1.44 -11.64
CA ALA A 81 4.27 0.75 -11.62
C ALA A 81 4.85 0.50 -10.23
N LEU A 82 4.02 0.27 -9.21
CA LEU A 82 4.51 -0.08 -7.87
C LEU A 82 5.15 -1.48 -7.87
N PRO A 83 6.36 -1.62 -7.33
CA PRO A 83 7.00 -2.93 -7.19
C PRO A 83 6.28 -3.77 -6.13
N HIS A 84 6.22 -5.09 -6.33
CA HIS A 84 5.68 -6.00 -5.33
C HIS A 84 6.75 -6.94 -4.78
N THR A 85 6.59 -7.33 -3.51
CA THR A 85 7.50 -8.27 -2.86
C THR A 85 7.15 -9.73 -3.22
N ARG A 86 8.14 -10.60 -3.11
CA ARG A 86 8.00 -12.06 -3.11
C ARG A 86 8.62 -12.63 -1.85
N LEU A 87 8.10 -13.74 -1.40
CA LEU A 87 8.75 -14.51 -0.34
C LEU A 87 9.92 -15.30 -0.96
N GLN A 88 11.05 -14.64 -1.09
CA GLN A 88 12.24 -15.16 -1.79
C GLN A 88 13.52 -14.82 -1.03
N ALA A 89 14.45 -15.75 -1.04
CA ALA A 89 15.83 -15.57 -0.57
C ALA A 89 16.81 -16.20 -1.59
N GLY A 90 17.68 -15.38 -2.17
CA GLY A 90 18.58 -15.81 -3.23
C GLY A 90 17.84 -16.42 -4.42
N LYS A 91 18.07 -17.70 -4.71
CA LYS A 91 17.45 -18.40 -5.85
C LYS A 91 16.22 -19.24 -5.47
N VAL A 92 15.79 -19.21 -4.22
CA VAL A 92 14.67 -20.01 -3.70
C VAL A 92 13.54 -19.10 -3.25
N GLY A 93 12.31 -19.41 -3.66
CA GLY A 93 11.15 -18.58 -3.28
C GLY A 93 9.81 -19.25 -3.55
N ILE A 94 8.79 -18.66 -2.97
CA ILE A 94 7.38 -18.96 -3.24
C ILE A 94 6.84 -17.85 -4.16
N ILE A 95 6.34 -18.24 -5.32
CA ILE A 95 5.88 -17.31 -6.33
C ILE A 95 4.36 -17.26 -6.29
N ILE A 96 3.84 -16.14 -5.84
CA ILE A 96 2.42 -15.80 -5.89
C ILE A 96 2.35 -14.42 -6.53
N ASN A 97 1.86 -14.38 -7.76
CA ASN A 97 1.74 -13.12 -8.48
C ASN A 97 0.38 -12.50 -8.21
N PRO A 98 0.32 -11.21 -7.90
CA PRO A 98 -0.94 -10.50 -7.75
C PRO A 98 -1.69 -10.43 -9.09
N VAL A 99 -3.00 -10.35 -9.02
CA VAL A 99 -3.87 -10.23 -10.20
C VAL A 99 -4.76 -8.99 -10.09
N PRO A 100 -5.24 -8.43 -11.23
CA PRO A 100 -6.19 -7.33 -11.20
C PRO A 100 -7.43 -7.68 -10.36
N GLY A 101 -7.84 -6.75 -9.50
CA GLY A 101 -8.92 -6.92 -8.54
C GLY A 101 -8.47 -7.27 -7.12
N ASP A 102 -7.24 -7.75 -6.93
CA ASP A 102 -6.70 -8.01 -5.60
C ASP A 102 -6.60 -6.73 -4.77
N ARG A 103 -6.90 -6.86 -3.47
CA ARG A 103 -6.61 -5.82 -2.49
C ARG A 103 -5.22 -6.06 -1.92
N VAL A 104 -4.47 -4.98 -1.82
CA VAL A 104 -3.06 -5.05 -1.40
C VAL A 104 -2.75 -4.04 -0.31
N VAL A 105 -1.77 -4.38 0.49
CA VAL A 105 -1.16 -3.45 1.44
C VAL A 105 0.09 -2.87 0.79
N CYS A 106 0.13 -1.56 0.68
CA CYS A 106 1.27 -0.80 0.17
C CYS A 106 1.95 -0.08 1.33
N VAL A 107 3.26 -0.06 1.34
CA VAL A 107 4.08 0.66 2.33
C VAL A 107 4.87 1.72 1.59
N SER A 108 4.67 2.98 1.97
CA SER A 108 5.38 4.11 1.38
C SER A 108 6.81 4.18 1.93
N CYS A 109 7.77 4.30 1.05
CA CYS A 109 9.17 4.46 1.42
C CYS A 109 9.43 5.89 1.92
N LYS A 110 10.43 6.03 2.80
CA LYS A 110 10.81 7.35 3.32
C LYS A 110 11.21 8.33 2.24
N GLY A 111 11.80 7.84 1.16
CA GLY A 111 12.29 8.68 0.06
C GLY A 111 12.03 8.04 -1.28
N ASP A 112 12.26 8.80 -2.32
CA ASP A 112 12.10 8.40 -3.72
C ASP A 112 12.96 7.17 -4.06
N ILE A 113 12.31 6.08 -4.45
CA ILE A 113 12.93 4.81 -4.80
C ILE A 113 13.14 4.63 -6.31
N SER A 114 12.84 5.63 -7.13
CA SER A 114 12.90 5.54 -8.59
C SER A 114 14.28 5.19 -9.13
N THR A 115 15.34 5.52 -8.39
CA THR A 115 16.73 5.21 -8.74
C THR A 115 17.18 3.82 -8.31
N ILE A 116 16.37 3.12 -7.49
CA ILE A 116 16.64 1.76 -7.02
C ILE A 116 16.03 0.79 -8.01
N ASN A 117 16.86 0.08 -8.75
CA ASN A 117 16.43 -0.91 -9.71
C ASN A 117 17.13 -2.25 -9.47
N ARG A 118 16.77 -3.26 -10.28
CA ARG A 118 17.48 -4.54 -10.25
C ARG A 118 18.94 -4.37 -10.62
N GLY A 119 19.82 -4.93 -9.81
CA GLY A 119 21.27 -4.83 -9.99
C GLY A 119 21.89 -3.57 -9.38
N THR A 120 21.08 -2.83 -8.58
CA THR A 120 21.63 -1.74 -7.76
C THR A 120 22.26 -2.33 -6.50
N ASP A 121 23.59 -2.41 -6.47
CA ASP A 121 24.36 -3.04 -5.38
C ASP A 121 24.93 -2.03 -4.36
N SER A 122 24.69 -0.75 -4.57
CA SER A 122 25.18 0.33 -3.70
C SER A 122 24.08 1.34 -3.39
N PRO A 123 24.17 2.07 -2.26
CA PRO A 123 23.21 3.11 -1.93
C PRO A 123 23.13 4.16 -3.05
N GLN A 124 21.90 4.49 -3.45
CA GLN A 124 21.63 5.49 -4.48
C GLN A 124 21.08 6.78 -3.86
N ARG A 125 21.33 7.89 -4.53
CA ARG A 125 20.69 9.15 -4.18
C ARG A 125 19.22 9.07 -4.60
N PRO A 126 18.28 9.61 -3.79
CA PRO A 126 16.89 9.75 -4.22
C PRO A 126 16.80 10.52 -5.55
N GLY A 127 15.90 10.12 -6.43
CA GLY A 127 15.66 10.81 -7.70
C GLY A 127 15.04 12.19 -7.53
N SER A 128 14.33 12.40 -6.42
CA SER A 128 13.66 13.66 -6.04
C SER A 128 13.70 13.88 -4.52
N PHE A 129 13.14 15.01 -4.06
CA PHE A 129 12.98 15.31 -2.63
C PHE A 129 11.65 14.82 -2.05
N ARG A 130 10.88 13.99 -2.77
CA ARG A 130 9.65 13.39 -2.24
C ARG A 130 9.95 12.54 -1.02
N THR A 131 9.06 12.59 -0.05
CA THR A 131 9.11 11.76 1.15
C THR A 131 7.72 11.23 1.45
N PHE A 132 7.62 9.94 1.78
CA PHE A 132 6.36 9.26 2.13
C PHE A 132 5.27 9.40 1.06
N ASP A 133 5.65 9.45 -0.20
CA ASP A 133 4.75 9.58 -1.35
C ASP A 133 4.19 8.21 -1.76
N GLN A 134 2.92 8.16 -2.17
CA GLN A 134 2.29 6.92 -2.64
C GLN A 134 3.00 6.31 -3.84
N SER A 135 3.58 7.14 -4.71
CA SER A 135 4.33 6.68 -5.89
C SER A 135 5.65 5.97 -5.54
N ASP A 136 6.15 6.16 -4.32
CA ASP A 136 7.34 5.50 -3.80
C ASP A 136 6.99 4.34 -2.85
N SER A 137 5.84 3.70 -3.06
CA SER A 137 5.37 2.57 -2.26
C SER A 137 5.81 1.23 -2.83
N VAL A 138 5.85 0.23 -1.94
CA VAL A 138 6.09 -1.17 -2.27
C VAL A 138 4.89 -2.00 -1.82
N ILE A 139 4.37 -2.87 -2.67
CA ILE A 139 3.32 -3.82 -2.32
C ILE A 139 3.94 -4.95 -1.50
N VAL A 140 3.51 -5.10 -0.24
CA VAL A 140 4.07 -6.08 0.69
C VAL A 140 3.24 -7.34 0.85
N GLY A 141 1.97 -7.30 0.47
CA GLY A 141 1.10 -8.47 0.53
C GLY A 141 -0.31 -8.18 0.06
N THR A 142 -1.10 -9.24 -0.10
CA THR A 142 -2.51 -9.17 -0.44
C THR A 142 -3.39 -9.28 0.79
N LEU A 143 -4.49 -8.52 0.82
CA LEU A 143 -5.57 -8.74 1.76
C LEU A 143 -6.54 -9.77 1.16
N HIS A 144 -6.97 -10.70 2.01
CA HIS A 144 -7.92 -11.72 1.60
C HIS A 144 -9.18 -11.11 0.99
N THR A 145 -9.54 -11.55 -0.21
CA THR A 145 -10.77 -11.16 -0.91
C THR A 145 -11.69 -12.35 -1.14
N GLU A 146 -11.13 -13.50 -1.49
CA GLU A 146 -11.86 -14.72 -1.78
C GLU A 146 -11.15 -15.93 -1.17
N GLU A 147 -11.88 -17.03 -1.00
CA GLU A 147 -11.32 -18.28 -0.50
C GLU A 147 -10.40 -18.92 -1.55
N PRO A 148 -9.13 -19.23 -1.22
CA PRO A 148 -8.22 -19.77 -2.21
C PRO A 148 -8.61 -21.22 -2.60
N THR A 149 -8.63 -21.50 -3.88
CA THR A 149 -8.89 -22.85 -4.42
C THR A 149 -7.64 -23.73 -4.47
N THR A 150 -6.47 -23.10 -4.57
CA THR A 150 -5.16 -23.75 -4.56
C THR A 150 -4.32 -23.15 -3.44
N TYR A 151 -3.85 -23.97 -2.49
CA TYR A 151 -3.12 -23.46 -1.33
C TYR A 151 -2.22 -24.50 -0.68
N ILE A 152 -1.27 -24.00 0.08
CA ILE A 152 -0.50 -24.78 1.07
C ILE A 152 -0.88 -24.22 2.44
N GLN A 153 -1.46 -25.07 3.29
CA GLN A 153 -1.86 -24.69 4.66
C GLN A 153 -1.02 -25.46 5.66
N LEU A 154 -0.42 -24.73 6.58
CA LEU A 154 0.22 -25.28 7.77
C LEU A 154 -0.80 -25.19 8.91
N ALA A 155 -1.39 -26.31 9.29
CA ALA A 155 -2.40 -26.36 10.33
C ALA A 155 -1.76 -26.46 11.74
N GLN A 156 -2.51 -26.04 12.77
CA GLN A 156 -2.02 -26.07 14.15
C GLN A 156 -1.86 -27.50 14.73
N ASP A 157 -2.49 -28.48 14.09
CA ASP A 157 -2.38 -29.92 14.42
C ASP A 157 -1.17 -30.60 13.77
N GLU A 158 -0.15 -29.82 13.39
CA GLU A 158 1.09 -30.28 12.76
C GLU A 158 0.89 -30.90 11.36
N THR A 159 -0.27 -30.73 10.75
CA THR A 159 -0.58 -31.26 9.43
C THR A 159 -0.31 -30.22 8.34
N ILE A 160 0.22 -30.66 7.20
CA ILE A 160 0.40 -29.85 6.00
C ILE A 160 -0.62 -30.27 4.96
N TYR A 161 -1.51 -29.35 4.60
CA TYR A 161 -2.45 -29.56 3.50
C TYR A 161 -1.94 -28.86 2.24
N ILE A 162 -1.85 -29.63 1.14
CA ILE A 162 -1.55 -29.09 -0.18
C ILE A 162 -2.75 -29.40 -1.06
N LYS A 163 -3.48 -28.34 -1.46
CA LYS A 163 -4.60 -28.44 -2.38
C LYS A 163 -4.21 -27.83 -3.71
N ALA A 164 -4.34 -28.57 -4.78
CA ALA A 164 -4.16 -28.10 -6.15
C ALA A 164 -5.36 -28.56 -6.99
N ASP A 165 -5.93 -27.65 -7.76
CA ASP A 165 -7.11 -27.94 -8.60
C ASP A 165 -6.73 -28.75 -9.86
N ARG A 166 -5.48 -28.62 -10.32
CA ARG A 166 -4.95 -29.41 -11.43
C ARG A 166 -3.57 -29.99 -11.10
N LYS A 167 -3.39 -31.27 -11.36
CA LYS A 167 -2.07 -31.89 -11.29
C LYS A 167 -1.23 -31.43 -12.48
N SER A 168 -0.40 -30.45 -12.27
CA SER A 168 0.70 -30.11 -13.17
C SER A 168 1.99 -30.53 -12.46
N VAL A 169 2.50 -31.71 -12.82
CA VAL A 169 3.85 -32.15 -12.41
C VAL A 169 4.78 -31.75 -13.56
N VAL A 170 5.64 -30.81 -13.30
CA VAL A 170 6.76 -30.48 -14.18
C VAL A 170 8.03 -31.11 -13.63
#